data_2932efac5476e1acaaa9bdbd37a4f149
#
_entry.id   2932efac5476e1acaaa9bdbd37a4f149
#
_cell.length_a   1.000
_cell.length_b   1.000
_cell.length_c   1.000
_cell.angle_alpha   90.00
_cell.angle_beta   90.00
_cell.angle_gamma   90.00
#
_symmetry.space_group_name_H-M   'P 1'
#
loop_
_entity.id
_entity.type
_entity.pdbx_description
1 polymer ?
#
loop_
_entity_poly.entity_id
_entity_poly.type
_entity_poly.pdbx_seq_one_letter_code
_entity_poly.pdbx_strand_id
1 'polypeptide(L)'
;MLAKRIIPCLDVTGGRVVKGVNFVELRDAGDPVEIAARYNAQGADELTFLDITATSDGRDLILHIIEAVASQVFIPLTVGGGVRTVEDVRRLLNAGADKTSFNSAAIANPDVISAASAKYGAQCIVVAIDAKRRSEDAARRTGADGRTVGPGWDVYSHGGRKNTGLDAVAWATEMARRGAGEILLTSMDRDGTKAGFDLALTRAVSDAVAVPVIASGGVGSLDHLADGIQIGGADAVLAASIFHYGEFTVRQAKEFMRERGIAVRL
;
A
#
# COMPACT_ATOMS: atom_id res chain seq x y z
N MET A 1 18.59 5.02 14.26
CA MET A 1 17.63 5.29 13.15
C MET A 1 16.99 3.95 12.80
N LEU A 2 15.66 3.89 12.62
CA LEU A 2 14.99 2.66 12.21
C LEU A 2 15.34 2.36 10.75
N ALA A 3 15.57 1.08 10.43
CA ALA A 3 15.82 0.66 9.05
C ALA A 3 14.58 0.89 8.19
N LYS A 4 14.78 1.41 6.98
CA LYS A 4 13.74 1.59 5.99
C LYS A 4 13.45 0.25 5.30
N ARG A 5 12.21 0.05 4.87
CA ARG A 5 11.70 -1.24 4.37
C ARG A 5 11.47 -1.19 2.86
N ILE A 6 11.80 -2.29 2.17
CA ILE A 6 11.40 -2.54 0.78
C ILE A 6 10.35 -3.63 0.79
N ILE A 7 9.19 -3.32 0.24
CA ILE A 7 7.99 -4.16 0.28
C ILE A 7 7.56 -4.50 -1.15
N PRO A 8 7.82 -5.71 -1.65
CA PRO A 8 7.22 -6.20 -2.88
C PRO A 8 5.70 -6.32 -2.72
N CYS A 9 4.94 -5.87 -3.76
CA CYS A 9 3.49 -5.98 -3.81
C CYS A 9 3.08 -7.03 -4.85
N LEU A 10 2.17 -7.92 -4.47
CA LEU A 10 1.58 -8.93 -5.33
C LEU A 10 0.09 -8.64 -5.48
N ASP A 11 -0.30 -8.15 -6.68
CA ASP A 11 -1.70 -8.05 -7.05
C ASP A 11 -2.19 -9.46 -7.41
N VAL A 12 -3.22 -9.95 -6.73
CA VAL A 12 -3.73 -11.32 -6.89
C VAL A 12 -5.14 -11.30 -7.47
N THR A 13 -5.40 -12.14 -8.46
CA THR A 13 -6.73 -12.42 -8.99
C THR A 13 -6.85 -13.87 -9.43
N GLY A 14 -7.98 -14.52 -9.13
CA GLY A 14 -8.21 -15.91 -9.51
C GLY A 14 -7.11 -16.88 -9.06
N GLY A 15 -6.43 -16.59 -7.94
CA GLY A 15 -5.35 -17.42 -7.43
C GLY A 15 -3.98 -17.21 -8.07
N ARG A 16 -3.83 -16.22 -8.95
CA ARG A 16 -2.59 -15.92 -9.67
C ARG A 16 -2.12 -14.51 -9.36
N VAL A 17 -0.79 -14.32 -9.32
CA VAL A 17 -0.22 -12.97 -9.30
C VAL A 17 -0.34 -12.38 -10.70
N VAL A 18 -0.83 -11.15 -10.75
CA VAL A 18 -0.98 -10.41 -12.00
C VAL A 18 -0.35 -9.04 -11.91
N LYS A 19 -0.03 -8.46 -13.05
CA LYS A 19 0.39 -7.07 -13.15
C LYS A 19 -0.18 -6.42 -14.40
N GLY A 20 -0.72 -5.21 -14.24
CA GLY A 20 -1.20 -4.35 -15.31
C GLY A 20 -0.84 -2.90 -15.06
N VAL A 21 -1.12 -2.03 -16.02
CA VAL A 21 -1.04 -0.58 -15.88
C VAL A 21 -2.44 -0.08 -15.50
N ASN A 22 -2.57 0.67 -14.40
CA ASN A 22 -3.86 1.17 -13.89
C ASN A 22 -4.94 0.06 -13.77
N PHE A 23 -4.55 -1.15 -13.36
CA PHE A 23 -5.42 -2.33 -13.25
C PHE A 23 -6.08 -2.78 -14.57
N VAL A 24 -5.52 -2.40 -15.72
CA VAL A 24 -5.96 -2.80 -17.06
C VAL A 24 -4.88 -3.65 -17.72
N GLU A 25 -5.27 -4.49 -18.69
CA GLU A 25 -4.34 -5.39 -19.40
C GLU A 25 -3.50 -6.27 -18.48
N LEU A 26 -4.16 -6.93 -17.53
CA LEU A 26 -3.50 -7.78 -16.54
C LEU A 26 -2.75 -8.93 -17.23
N ARG A 27 -1.46 -9.06 -16.90
CA ARG A 27 -0.60 -10.17 -17.33
C ARG A 27 -0.31 -11.06 -16.14
N ASP A 28 -0.39 -12.37 -16.34
CA ASP A 28 -0.01 -13.37 -15.34
C ASP A 28 1.48 -13.24 -15.04
N ALA A 29 1.84 -13.10 -13.77
CA ALA A 29 3.21 -13.02 -13.27
C ALA A 29 3.66 -14.30 -12.55
N GLY A 30 2.75 -15.25 -12.29
CA GLY A 30 3.10 -16.56 -11.75
C GLY A 30 2.31 -16.98 -10.50
N ASP A 31 2.80 -18.04 -9.87
CA ASP A 31 2.26 -18.55 -8.63
C ASP A 31 2.61 -17.65 -7.42
N PRO A 32 1.63 -17.25 -6.59
CA PRO A 32 1.87 -16.35 -5.46
C PRO A 32 2.83 -16.94 -4.41
N VAL A 33 2.80 -18.25 -4.17
CA VAL A 33 3.64 -18.89 -3.16
C VAL A 33 5.10 -18.91 -3.62
N GLU A 34 5.35 -19.28 -4.89
CA GLU A 34 6.69 -19.29 -5.47
C GLU A 34 7.31 -17.88 -5.52
N ILE A 35 6.49 -16.87 -5.88
CA ILE A 35 6.94 -15.49 -5.94
C ILE A 35 7.25 -14.95 -4.54
N ALA A 36 6.40 -15.24 -3.56
CA ALA A 36 6.60 -14.85 -2.17
C ALA A 36 7.89 -15.47 -1.59
N ALA A 37 8.10 -16.77 -1.80
CA ALA A 37 9.32 -17.47 -1.38
C ALA A 37 10.58 -16.87 -2.02
N ARG A 38 10.51 -16.50 -3.30
CA ARG A 38 11.61 -15.84 -4.01
C ARG A 38 11.94 -14.47 -3.39
N TYR A 39 10.94 -13.65 -3.06
CA TYR A 39 11.18 -12.35 -2.43
C TYR A 39 11.70 -12.47 -1.00
N ASN A 40 11.22 -13.45 -0.24
CA ASN A 40 11.76 -13.78 1.07
C ASN A 40 13.26 -14.15 0.96
N ALA A 41 13.62 -15.00 0.00
CA ALA A 41 15.02 -15.39 -0.24
C ALA A 41 15.90 -14.21 -0.71
N GLN A 42 15.33 -13.21 -1.40
CA GLN A 42 16.02 -11.98 -1.80
C GLN A 42 16.15 -10.96 -0.67
N GLY A 43 15.59 -11.24 0.51
CA GLY A 43 15.69 -10.39 1.68
C GLY A 43 14.67 -9.24 1.69
N ALA A 44 13.47 -9.41 1.14
CA ALA A 44 12.38 -8.45 1.32
C ALA A 44 12.10 -8.25 2.82
N ASP A 45 11.72 -7.02 3.21
CA ASP A 45 11.42 -6.72 4.61
C ASP A 45 10.00 -7.13 5.00
N GLU A 46 9.09 -7.08 4.06
CA GLU A 46 7.66 -7.44 4.16
C GLU A 46 7.14 -7.82 2.78
N LEU A 47 5.97 -8.44 2.73
CA LEU A 47 5.20 -8.65 1.50
C LEU A 47 3.82 -8.02 1.64
N THR A 48 3.28 -7.51 0.54
CA THR A 48 1.89 -7.07 0.46
C THR A 48 1.16 -7.86 -0.63
N PHE A 49 0.02 -8.46 -0.25
CA PHE A 49 -0.92 -9.10 -1.16
C PHE A 49 -2.16 -8.24 -1.26
N LEU A 50 -2.55 -7.89 -2.50
CA LEU A 50 -3.77 -7.15 -2.79
C LEU A 50 -4.69 -8.02 -3.65
N ASP A 51 -5.79 -8.49 -3.08
CA ASP A 51 -6.87 -9.12 -3.86
C ASP A 51 -7.63 -8.02 -4.62
N ILE A 52 -7.36 -7.94 -5.93
CA ILE A 52 -7.96 -6.92 -6.80
C ILE A 52 -9.34 -7.31 -7.34
N THR A 53 -9.80 -8.53 -7.09
CA THR A 53 -11.10 -9.05 -7.56
C THR A 53 -12.09 -9.38 -6.45
N ALA A 54 -11.79 -9.01 -5.20
CA ALA A 54 -12.52 -9.39 -3.98
C ALA A 54 -14.05 -9.50 -4.14
N THR A 55 -14.51 -10.56 -4.79
CA THR A 55 -15.91 -11.02 -4.82
C THR A 55 -16.16 -11.97 -3.67
N SER A 56 -17.43 -12.28 -3.37
CA SER A 56 -17.77 -13.24 -2.31
C SER A 56 -17.12 -14.60 -2.49
N ASP A 57 -17.03 -15.06 -3.72
CA ASP A 57 -16.54 -16.41 -4.07
C ASP A 57 -15.00 -16.49 -4.10
N GLY A 58 -14.31 -15.34 -4.24
CA GLY A 58 -12.85 -15.26 -4.22
C GLY A 58 -12.24 -15.25 -2.82
N ARG A 59 -13.04 -15.02 -1.77
CA ARG A 59 -12.50 -14.85 -0.40
C ARG A 59 -11.90 -16.11 0.18
N ASP A 60 -12.48 -17.27 -0.06
CA ASP A 60 -11.94 -18.53 0.46
C ASP A 60 -10.66 -18.92 -0.29
N LEU A 61 -10.57 -18.59 -1.58
CA LEU A 61 -9.36 -18.82 -2.37
C LEU A 61 -8.17 -18.01 -1.84
N ILE A 62 -8.37 -16.73 -1.50
CA ILE A 62 -7.29 -15.90 -0.96
C ILE A 62 -6.81 -16.40 0.42
N LEU A 63 -7.69 -16.94 1.26
CA LEU A 63 -7.31 -17.49 2.55
C LEU A 63 -6.36 -18.69 2.39
N HIS A 64 -6.66 -19.62 1.48
CA HIS A 64 -5.79 -20.75 1.19
C HIS A 64 -4.41 -20.31 0.64
N ILE A 65 -4.38 -19.27 -0.18
CA ILE A 65 -3.11 -18.70 -0.67
C ILE A 65 -2.31 -18.13 0.50
N ILE A 66 -2.95 -17.38 1.40
CA ILE A 66 -2.31 -16.81 2.58
C ILE A 66 -1.73 -17.89 3.47
N GLU A 67 -2.50 -18.97 3.76
CA GLU A 67 -2.05 -20.13 4.53
C GLU A 67 -0.83 -20.79 3.88
N ALA A 68 -0.86 -21.00 2.56
CA ALA A 68 0.23 -21.60 1.82
C ALA A 68 1.50 -20.70 1.83
N VAL A 69 1.35 -19.40 1.66
CA VAL A 69 2.45 -18.43 1.73
C VAL A 69 3.01 -18.36 3.15
N ALA A 70 2.17 -18.22 4.17
CA ALA A 70 2.58 -18.12 5.57
C ALA A 70 3.32 -19.36 6.07
N SER A 71 3.09 -20.54 5.45
CA SER A 71 3.83 -21.76 5.76
C SER A 71 5.27 -21.78 5.24
N GLN A 72 5.63 -20.89 4.30
CA GLN A 72 6.93 -20.87 3.61
C GLN A 72 7.70 -19.55 3.73
N VAL A 73 7.02 -18.48 4.14
CA VAL A 73 7.58 -17.13 4.21
C VAL A 73 7.57 -16.64 5.64
N PHE A 74 8.69 -16.11 6.11
CA PHE A 74 8.89 -15.73 7.51
C PHE A 74 9.12 -14.21 7.70
N ILE A 75 8.77 -13.42 6.70
CA ILE A 75 8.71 -11.96 6.77
C ILE A 75 7.24 -11.52 6.90
N PRO A 76 6.96 -10.36 7.51
CA PRO A 76 5.58 -9.91 7.70
C PRO A 76 4.78 -9.87 6.40
N LEU A 77 3.54 -10.34 6.48
CA LEU A 77 2.60 -10.40 5.37
C LEU A 77 1.42 -9.45 5.63
N THR A 78 1.29 -8.44 4.78
CA THR A 78 0.12 -7.55 4.73
C THR A 78 -0.85 -8.05 3.67
N VAL A 79 -2.12 -8.20 4.03
CA VAL A 79 -3.18 -8.60 3.09
C VAL A 79 -4.24 -7.52 2.98
N GLY A 80 -4.53 -7.12 1.75
CA GLY A 80 -5.56 -6.15 1.41
C GLY A 80 -6.46 -6.64 0.28
N GLY A 81 -7.48 -5.83 -0.04
CA GLY A 81 -8.51 -6.19 -0.99
C GLY A 81 -9.72 -6.82 -0.29
N GLY A 82 -10.88 -6.20 -0.44
CA GLY A 82 -12.14 -6.70 0.09
C GLY A 82 -12.31 -6.75 1.62
N VAL A 83 -11.37 -6.26 2.41
CA VAL A 83 -11.47 -6.19 3.88
C VAL A 83 -12.50 -5.14 4.27
N ARG A 84 -13.55 -5.54 5.00
CA ARG A 84 -14.70 -4.67 5.31
C ARG A 84 -15.06 -4.63 6.80
N THR A 85 -14.78 -5.70 7.52
CA THR A 85 -15.24 -5.90 8.90
C THR A 85 -14.10 -6.36 9.81
N VAL A 86 -14.31 -6.21 11.11
CA VAL A 86 -13.42 -6.76 12.15
C VAL A 86 -13.31 -8.29 12.05
N GLU A 87 -14.36 -8.96 11.55
CA GLU A 87 -14.35 -10.40 11.34
C GLU A 87 -13.46 -10.80 10.15
N ASP A 88 -13.42 -9.99 9.08
CA ASP A 88 -12.48 -10.23 7.98
C ASP A 88 -11.04 -10.14 8.48
N VAL A 89 -10.72 -9.18 9.37
CA VAL A 89 -9.40 -9.10 10.02
C VAL A 89 -9.08 -10.40 10.74
N ARG A 90 -10.00 -10.92 11.55
CA ARG A 90 -9.81 -12.18 12.28
C ARG A 90 -9.48 -13.33 11.33
N ARG A 91 -10.24 -13.47 10.24
CA ARG A 91 -10.04 -14.54 9.25
C ARG A 91 -8.67 -14.47 8.61
N LEU A 92 -8.24 -13.27 8.21
CA LEU A 92 -6.93 -13.05 7.57
C LEU A 92 -5.77 -13.31 8.53
N LEU A 93 -5.85 -12.80 9.77
CA LEU A 93 -4.83 -13.06 10.79
C LEU A 93 -4.74 -14.55 11.14
N ASN A 94 -5.88 -15.26 11.25
CA ASN A 94 -5.89 -16.71 11.49
C ASN A 94 -5.31 -17.50 10.32
N ALA A 95 -5.42 -17.03 9.08
CA ALA A 95 -4.80 -17.63 7.90
C ALA A 95 -3.28 -17.37 7.81
N GLY A 96 -2.73 -16.52 8.67
CA GLY A 96 -1.28 -16.26 8.75
C GLY A 96 -0.85 -14.88 8.26
N ALA A 97 -1.78 -13.95 7.98
CA ALA A 97 -1.43 -12.56 7.75
C ALA A 97 -0.99 -11.89 9.07
N ASP A 98 0.02 -11.02 9.00
CA ASP A 98 0.46 -10.20 10.14
C ASP A 98 -0.30 -8.88 10.19
N LYS A 99 -0.70 -8.36 9.03
CA LYS A 99 -1.39 -7.08 8.89
C LYS A 99 -2.53 -7.20 7.88
N THR A 100 -3.56 -6.38 8.07
CA THR A 100 -4.68 -6.25 7.14
C THR A 100 -4.83 -4.82 6.66
N SER A 101 -5.12 -4.65 5.36
CA SER A 101 -5.23 -3.33 4.75
C SER A 101 -6.67 -2.99 4.39
N PHE A 102 -7.14 -1.87 4.92
CA PHE A 102 -8.46 -1.28 4.62
C PHE A 102 -8.31 -0.13 3.63
N ASN A 103 -9.26 -0.02 2.70
CA ASN A 103 -9.38 1.11 1.78
C ASN A 103 -10.86 1.60 1.76
N SER A 104 -11.65 1.22 0.77
CA SER A 104 -13.03 1.70 0.59
C SER A 104 -13.94 1.45 1.78
N ALA A 105 -13.72 0.41 2.54
CA ALA A 105 -14.49 0.11 3.75
C ALA A 105 -14.25 1.15 4.86
N ALA A 106 -13.01 1.61 5.03
CA ALA A 106 -12.69 2.67 5.97
C ALA A 106 -13.35 4.00 5.57
N ILE A 107 -13.42 4.28 4.26
CA ILE A 107 -14.11 5.47 3.74
C ILE A 107 -15.61 5.40 4.01
N ALA A 108 -16.22 4.22 3.83
CA ALA A 108 -17.66 4.02 4.07
C ALA A 108 -18.01 4.03 5.56
N ASN A 109 -17.15 3.48 6.40
CA ASN A 109 -17.33 3.42 7.86
C ASN A 109 -15.98 3.51 8.58
N PRO A 110 -15.50 4.72 8.92
CA PRO A 110 -14.22 4.91 9.59
C PRO A 110 -14.12 4.24 10.97
N ASP A 111 -15.23 3.95 11.62
CA ASP A 111 -15.25 3.32 12.95
C ASP A 111 -14.71 1.89 12.92
N VAL A 112 -14.69 1.25 11.74
CA VAL A 112 -14.10 -0.10 11.58
C VAL A 112 -12.62 -0.10 11.93
N ILE A 113 -11.89 0.99 11.66
CA ILE A 113 -10.46 1.13 11.99
C ILE A 113 -10.29 1.15 13.52
N SER A 114 -11.09 1.97 14.22
CA SER A 114 -11.03 2.02 15.68
C SER A 114 -11.39 0.70 16.33
N ALA A 115 -12.43 0.02 15.84
CA ALA A 115 -12.85 -1.28 16.34
C ALA A 115 -11.82 -2.39 16.09
N ALA A 116 -11.22 -2.42 14.89
CA ALA A 116 -10.20 -3.40 14.54
C ALA A 116 -8.91 -3.16 15.34
N SER A 117 -8.47 -1.90 15.45
CA SER A 117 -7.29 -1.52 16.21
C SER A 117 -7.44 -1.80 17.72
N ALA A 118 -8.60 -1.52 18.30
CA ALA A 118 -8.90 -1.82 19.71
C ALA A 118 -8.85 -3.33 20.00
N LYS A 119 -9.22 -4.16 19.03
CA LYS A 119 -9.29 -5.62 19.20
C LYS A 119 -7.98 -6.34 18.92
N TYR A 120 -7.23 -5.92 17.90
CA TYR A 120 -6.03 -6.63 17.42
C TYR A 120 -4.74 -5.84 17.57
N GLY A 121 -4.83 -4.58 17.96
CA GLY A 121 -3.70 -3.65 18.05
C GLY A 121 -3.47 -2.89 16.74
N ALA A 122 -2.99 -1.64 16.87
CA ALA A 122 -2.72 -0.76 15.73
C ALA A 122 -1.73 -1.39 14.72
N GLN A 123 -0.74 -2.15 15.20
CA GLN A 123 0.29 -2.78 14.39
C GLN A 123 -0.25 -3.75 13.32
N CYS A 124 -1.48 -4.27 13.50
CA CYS A 124 -2.13 -5.16 12.54
C CYS A 124 -2.97 -4.39 11.49
N ILE A 125 -3.14 -3.08 11.63
CA ILE A 125 -4.07 -2.29 10.82
C ILE A 125 -3.32 -1.33 9.91
N VAL A 126 -3.42 -1.57 8.62
CA VAL A 126 -2.93 -0.67 7.56
C VAL A 126 -4.13 0.02 6.91
N VAL A 127 -4.03 1.32 6.66
CA VAL A 127 -5.02 2.02 5.84
C VAL A 127 -4.38 2.38 4.50
N ALA A 128 -4.93 1.81 3.43
CA ALA A 128 -4.55 2.15 2.06
C ALA A 128 -5.32 3.38 1.59
N ILE A 129 -4.61 4.33 1.00
CA ILE A 129 -5.14 5.59 0.48
C ILE A 129 -4.73 5.72 -0.98
N ASP A 130 -5.69 5.65 -1.90
CA ASP A 130 -5.49 5.97 -3.30
C ASP A 130 -5.75 7.47 -3.46
N ALA A 131 -4.69 8.23 -3.74
CA ALA A 131 -4.74 9.67 -3.81
C ALA A 131 -4.47 10.17 -5.24
N LYS A 132 -5.23 11.16 -5.67
CA LYS A 132 -5.06 11.81 -6.98
C LYS A 132 -5.01 13.32 -6.81
N ARG A 133 -4.09 13.98 -7.52
CA ARG A 133 -3.94 15.44 -7.50
C ARG A 133 -5.22 16.11 -8.00
N ARG A 134 -5.66 17.15 -7.30
CA ARG A 134 -6.80 17.96 -7.71
C ARG A 134 -6.47 18.70 -9.00
N SER A 135 -7.44 18.75 -9.91
CA SER A 135 -7.37 19.69 -11.04
C SER A 135 -7.45 21.14 -10.54
N GLU A 136 -7.01 22.08 -11.35
CA GLU A 136 -7.11 23.51 -11.01
C GLU A 136 -8.56 23.93 -10.73
N ASP A 137 -9.52 23.42 -11.53
CA ASP A 137 -10.94 23.71 -11.35
C ASP A 137 -11.47 23.14 -10.02
N ALA A 138 -11.05 21.92 -9.64
CA ALA A 138 -11.41 21.32 -8.36
C ALA A 138 -10.82 22.12 -7.18
N ALA A 139 -9.59 22.59 -7.31
CA ALA A 139 -8.92 23.41 -6.30
C ALA A 139 -9.57 24.80 -6.10
N ARG A 140 -10.27 25.33 -7.10
CA ARG A 140 -10.99 26.60 -7.04
C ARG A 140 -12.41 26.49 -6.49
N ARG A 141 -12.91 25.29 -6.25
CA ARG A 141 -14.26 25.08 -5.68
C ARG A 141 -14.35 25.62 -4.26
N THR A 142 -15.53 26.07 -3.90
CA THR A 142 -15.84 26.42 -2.51
C THR A 142 -16.38 25.19 -1.81
N GLY A 143 -15.76 24.83 -0.70
CA GLY A 143 -16.23 23.73 0.17
C GLY A 143 -17.52 24.11 0.89
N ALA A 144 -18.11 23.12 1.57
CA ALA A 144 -19.34 23.31 2.36
C ALA A 144 -19.19 24.35 3.50
N ASP A 145 -17.96 24.58 3.94
CA ASP A 145 -17.58 25.55 4.96
C ASP A 145 -17.36 26.99 4.41
N GLY A 146 -17.62 27.19 3.12
CA GLY A 146 -17.45 28.49 2.44
C GLY A 146 -16.00 28.84 2.07
N ARG A 147 -15.04 27.94 2.30
CA ARG A 147 -13.62 28.13 1.97
C ARG A 147 -13.26 27.52 0.62
N THR A 148 -12.28 28.10 -0.06
CA THR A 148 -11.71 27.47 -1.26
C THR A 148 -10.99 26.20 -0.87
N VAL A 149 -11.24 25.11 -1.60
CA VAL A 149 -10.65 23.78 -1.33
C VAL A 149 -9.12 23.83 -1.45
N GLY A 150 -8.60 24.58 -2.41
CA GLY A 150 -7.17 24.73 -2.63
C GLY A 150 -6.49 23.56 -3.36
N PRO A 151 -5.21 23.69 -3.71
CA PRO A 151 -4.43 22.61 -4.28
C PRO A 151 -4.24 21.48 -3.26
N GLY A 152 -4.05 20.25 -3.74
CA GLY A 152 -3.86 19.08 -2.89
C GLY A 152 -4.25 17.81 -3.61
N TRP A 153 -4.60 16.79 -2.86
CA TRP A 153 -4.97 15.47 -3.39
C TRP A 153 -6.30 15.01 -2.78
N ASP A 154 -7.14 14.44 -3.62
CA ASP A 154 -8.38 13.82 -3.20
C ASP A 154 -8.20 12.31 -3.04
N VAL A 155 -8.86 11.74 -2.04
CA VAL A 155 -8.96 10.30 -1.83
C VAL A 155 -9.95 9.69 -2.82
N TYR A 156 -9.58 8.57 -3.39
CA TYR A 156 -10.43 7.76 -4.26
C TYR A 156 -10.78 6.43 -3.61
N SER A 157 -11.92 5.89 -3.99
CA SER A 157 -12.42 4.57 -3.56
C SER A 157 -12.71 3.66 -4.74
N HIS A 158 -13.04 2.39 -4.46
CA HIS A 158 -13.41 1.40 -5.47
C HIS A 158 -12.34 1.18 -6.55
N GLY A 159 -11.07 1.04 -6.11
CA GLY A 159 -9.94 0.88 -7.04
C GLY A 159 -9.74 2.11 -7.93
N GLY A 160 -9.79 3.30 -7.35
CA GLY A 160 -9.53 4.56 -8.05
C GLY A 160 -10.68 5.09 -8.91
N ARG A 161 -11.86 4.45 -8.88
CA ARG A 161 -12.98 4.80 -9.78
C ARG A 161 -13.87 5.92 -9.27
N LYS A 162 -13.91 6.17 -7.95
CA LYS A 162 -14.84 7.15 -7.36
C LYS A 162 -14.07 8.15 -6.51
N ASN A 163 -14.08 9.42 -6.91
CA ASN A 163 -13.62 10.52 -6.07
C ASN A 163 -14.55 10.68 -4.86
N THR A 164 -13.98 10.73 -3.66
CA THR A 164 -14.73 10.86 -2.41
C THR A 164 -14.90 12.30 -1.95
N GLY A 165 -14.10 13.22 -2.49
CA GLY A 165 -13.99 14.60 -2.04
C GLY A 165 -13.23 14.78 -0.73
N LEU A 166 -12.72 13.71 -0.13
CA LEU A 166 -11.88 13.79 1.07
C LEU A 166 -10.47 14.24 0.70
N ASP A 167 -9.90 15.13 1.48
CA ASP A 167 -8.49 15.51 1.37
C ASP A 167 -7.59 14.38 1.86
N ALA A 168 -6.58 14.00 1.09
CA ALA A 168 -5.74 12.84 1.38
C ALA A 168 -4.89 13.01 2.67
N VAL A 169 -4.40 14.22 2.94
CA VAL A 169 -3.59 14.50 4.14
C VAL A 169 -4.49 14.48 5.39
N ALA A 170 -5.66 15.14 5.32
CA ALA A 170 -6.61 15.13 6.40
C ALA A 170 -7.14 13.71 6.68
N TRP A 171 -7.38 12.93 5.63
CA TRP A 171 -7.83 11.55 5.77
C TRP A 171 -6.77 10.66 6.40
N ALA A 172 -5.51 10.76 6.00
CA ALA A 172 -4.41 10.02 6.62
C ALA A 172 -4.29 10.34 8.12
N THR A 173 -4.38 11.63 8.47
CA THR A 173 -4.36 12.09 9.87
C THR A 173 -5.52 11.51 10.68
N GLU A 174 -6.73 11.50 10.13
CA GLU A 174 -7.91 10.91 10.79
C GLU A 174 -7.77 9.40 10.96
N MET A 175 -7.22 8.69 9.97
CA MET A 175 -7.01 7.25 10.07
C MET A 175 -5.95 6.90 11.13
N ALA A 176 -4.85 7.64 11.18
CA ALA A 176 -3.85 7.49 12.23
C ALA A 176 -4.45 7.74 13.63
N ARG A 177 -5.27 8.80 13.79
CA ARG A 177 -5.98 9.09 15.05
C ARG A 177 -6.95 7.98 15.46
N ARG A 178 -7.55 7.28 14.48
CA ARG A 178 -8.46 6.14 14.72
C ARG A 178 -7.76 4.83 15.03
N GLY A 179 -6.43 4.81 14.95
CA GLY A 179 -5.64 3.64 15.32
C GLY A 179 -5.11 2.83 14.14
N ALA A 180 -5.04 3.41 12.94
CA ALA A 180 -4.20 2.82 11.89
C ALA A 180 -2.74 2.81 12.36
N GLY A 181 -2.08 1.67 12.24
CA GLY A 181 -0.67 1.52 12.58
C GLY A 181 0.27 1.90 11.44
N GLU A 182 -0.21 1.91 10.19
CA GLU A 182 0.52 2.32 9.00
C GLU A 182 -0.41 2.90 7.94
N ILE A 183 0.13 3.78 7.11
CA ILE A 183 -0.55 4.34 5.92
C ILE A 183 0.14 3.81 4.67
N LEU A 184 -0.57 3.07 3.83
CA LEU A 184 -0.14 2.68 2.48
C LEU A 184 -0.67 3.74 1.49
N LEU A 185 0.22 4.61 1.02
CA LEU A 185 -0.15 5.77 0.21
C LEU A 185 0.20 5.54 -1.26
N THR A 186 -0.81 5.39 -2.11
CA THR A 186 -0.65 5.21 -3.55
C THR A 186 -1.01 6.50 -4.30
N SER A 187 -0.06 7.02 -5.08
CA SER A 187 -0.35 8.08 -6.04
C SER A 187 -0.93 7.50 -7.33
N MET A 188 -2.20 7.79 -7.59
CA MET A 188 -2.86 7.38 -8.84
C MET A 188 -2.29 8.09 -10.08
N ASP A 189 -1.72 9.28 -9.90
CA ASP A 189 -1.07 10.02 -10.99
C ASP A 189 0.25 9.37 -11.41
N ARG A 190 0.86 8.58 -10.53
CA ARG A 190 2.16 7.95 -10.74
C ARG A 190 2.08 6.44 -10.97
N ASP A 191 1.03 5.78 -10.48
CA ASP A 191 0.93 4.32 -10.58
C ASP A 191 0.99 3.83 -12.03
N GLY A 192 1.86 2.85 -12.27
CA GLY A 192 2.13 2.29 -13.60
C GLY A 192 3.00 3.13 -14.52
N THR A 193 3.33 4.40 -14.20
CA THR A 193 4.05 5.32 -15.09
C THR A 193 5.56 5.10 -15.15
N LYS A 194 6.15 4.43 -14.15
CA LYS A 194 7.61 4.33 -13.94
C LYS A 194 8.34 5.69 -13.81
N ALA A 195 7.63 6.77 -13.49
CA ALA A 195 8.18 8.13 -13.42
C ALA A 195 8.54 8.57 -11.98
N GLY A 196 8.61 7.63 -11.04
CA GLY A 196 8.87 7.87 -9.62
C GLY A 196 7.62 8.17 -8.81
N PHE A 197 7.76 8.12 -7.48
CA PHE A 197 6.69 8.46 -6.54
C PHE A 197 6.22 9.91 -6.68
N ASP A 198 4.99 10.23 -6.25
CA ASP A 198 4.60 11.61 -5.98
C ASP A 198 5.24 12.05 -4.66
N LEU A 199 6.47 12.58 -4.75
CA LEU A 199 7.27 12.97 -3.59
C LEU A 199 6.61 14.07 -2.77
N ALA A 200 5.87 14.97 -3.41
CA ALA A 200 5.14 16.03 -2.72
C ALA A 200 3.97 15.49 -1.90
N LEU A 201 3.20 14.55 -2.45
CA LEU A 201 2.14 13.84 -1.74
C LEU A 201 2.71 13.05 -0.57
N THR A 202 3.76 12.25 -0.83
CA THR A 202 4.40 11.42 0.19
C THR A 202 4.92 12.25 1.34
N ARG A 203 5.60 13.37 1.06
CA ARG A 203 6.10 14.30 2.08
C ARG A 203 4.97 14.91 2.88
N ALA A 204 3.92 15.41 2.21
CA ALA A 204 2.80 16.05 2.89
C ALA A 204 2.09 15.11 3.88
N VAL A 205 1.95 13.84 3.53
CA VAL A 205 1.35 12.83 4.44
C VAL A 205 2.35 12.43 5.53
N SER A 206 3.63 12.18 5.19
CA SER A 206 4.65 11.78 6.17
C SER A 206 4.88 12.84 7.26
N ASP A 207 4.78 14.12 6.91
CA ASP A 207 4.91 15.22 7.88
C ASP A 207 3.64 15.41 8.74
N ALA A 208 2.48 14.91 8.28
CA ALA A 208 1.20 15.09 8.97
C ALA A 208 0.85 13.95 9.94
N VAL A 209 1.48 12.79 9.83
CA VAL A 209 1.15 11.62 10.67
C VAL A 209 2.37 11.14 11.46
N ALA A 210 2.11 10.53 12.63
CA ALA A 210 3.16 9.94 13.47
C ALA A 210 3.36 8.43 13.22
N VAL A 211 2.52 7.82 12.38
CA VAL A 211 2.62 6.41 12.00
C VAL A 211 3.45 6.26 10.73
N PRO A 212 4.10 5.09 10.51
CA PRO A 212 4.85 4.86 9.29
C PRO A 212 4.03 5.05 8.02
N VAL A 213 4.65 5.66 7.01
CA VAL A 213 4.08 5.83 5.66
C VAL A 213 4.83 4.96 4.66
N ILE A 214 4.08 4.16 3.91
CA ILE A 214 4.56 3.32 2.82
C ILE A 214 4.25 4.04 1.50
N ALA A 215 5.28 4.48 0.77
CA ALA A 215 5.10 5.10 -0.53
C ALA A 215 4.83 4.05 -1.61
N SER A 216 3.81 4.29 -2.44
CA SER A 216 3.37 3.40 -3.51
C SER A 216 3.02 4.16 -4.78
N GLY A 217 3.22 3.50 -5.94
CA GLY A 217 2.89 4.02 -7.27
C GLY A 217 4.02 4.78 -7.96
N GLY A 218 4.47 4.30 -9.13
CA GLY A 218 5.38 5.00 -10.02
C GLY A 218 6.84 4.52 -10.04
N VAL A 219 7.21 3.50 -9.27
CA VAL A 219 8.61 3.02 -9.25
C VAL A 219 9.03 2.45 -10.60
N GLY A 220 10.14 2.95 -11.15
CA GLY A 220 10.74 2.49 -12.39
C GLY A 220 12.26 2.39 -12.34
N SER A 221 12.91 2.84 -11.25
CA SER A 221 14.35 2.74 -11.05
C SER A 221 14.69 2.64 -9.56
N LEU A 222 15.95 2.30 -9.25
CA LEU A 222 16.44 2.27 -7.87
C LEU A 222 16.51 3.66 -7.24
N ASP A 223 16.79 4.70 -8.03
CA ASP A 223 16.78 6.10 -7.56
C ASP A 223 15.40 6.48 -7.02
N HIS A 224 14.32 6.04 -7.67
CA HIS A 224 12.97 6.32 -7.20
C HIS A 224 12.71 5.77 -5.79
N LEU A 225 13.27 4.59 -5.45
CA LEU A 225 13.16 4.02 -4.10
C LEU A 225 13.87 4.91 -3.08
N ALA A 226 15.08 5.36 -3.39
CA ALA A 226 15.85 6.25 -2.53
C ALA A 226 15.14 7.61 -2.33
N ASP A 227 14.63 8.21 -3.42
CA ASP A 227 13.91 9.48 -3.38
C ASP A 227 12.64 9.42 -2.54
N GLY A 228 11.90 8.30 -2.60
CA GLY A 228 10.72 8.06 -1.76
C GLY A 228 11.03 8.17 -0.26
N ILE A 229 12.21 7.70 0.15
CA ILE A 229 12.69 7.78 1.54
C ILE A 229 13.28 9.16 1.83
N GLN A 230 14.26 9.61 1.06
CA GLN A 230 15.06 10.80 1.39
C GLN A 230 14.28 12.10 1.16
N ILE A 231 13.56 12.19 0.06
CA ILE A 231 12.78 13.36 -0.33
C ILE A 231 11.34 13.24 0.14
N GLY A 232 10.69 12.11 -0.15
CA GLY A 232 9.32 11.84 0.26
C GLY A 232 9.11 11.65 1.76
N GLY A 233 10.15 11.28 2.50
CA GLY A 233 10.07 11.04 3.95
C GLY A 233 9.39 9.74 4.35
N ALA A 234 9.16 8.83 3.40
CA ALA A 234 8.53 7.55 3.68
C ALA A 234 9.36 6.66 4.63
N ASP A 235 8.70 5.75 5.34
CA ASP A 235 9.33 4.73 6.18
C ASP A 235 9.52 3.41 5.46
N ALA A 236 8.76 3.22 4.39
CA ALA A 236 8.88 2.09 3.49
C ALA A 236 8.53 2.50 2.06
N VAL A 237 9.02 1.70 1.11
CA VAL A 237 8.71 1.83 -0.31
C VAL A 237 8.12 0.52 -0.83
N LEU A 238 7.00 0.61 -1.51
CA LEU A 238 6.31 -0.52 -2.12
C LEU A 238 6.49 -0.48 -3.63
N ALA A 239 6.90 -1.60 -4.21
CA ALA A 239 7.10 -1.74 -5.64
C ALA A 239 6.66 -3.14 -6.13
N ALA A 240 6.21 -3.21 -7.37
CA ALA A 240 5.74 -4.43 -8.01
C ALA A 240 6.53 -4.75 -9.29
N SER A 241 6.31 -3.99 -10.36
CA SER A 241 6.77 -4.32 -11.71
C SER A 241 8.29 -4.49 -11.83
N ILE A 242 9.10 -3.64 -11.20
CA ILE A 242 10.56 -3.72 -11.28
C ILE A 242 11.11 -5.03 -10.69
N PHE A 243 10.40 -5.61 -9.72
CA PHE A 243 10.74 -6.88 -9.09
C PHE A 243 10.12 -8.08 -9.83
N HIS A 244 8.85 -7.96 -10.26
CA HIS A 244 8.15 -9.05 -10.96
C HIS A 244 8.81 -9.40 -12.29
N TYR A 245 9.23 -8.38 -13.05
CA TYR A 245 9.87 -8.58 -14.35
C TYR A 245 11.39 -8.79 -14.25
N GLY A 246 11.93 -8.84 -13.02
CA GLY A 246 13.36 -9.09 -12.80
C GLY A 246 14.26 -7.97 -13.30
N GLU A 247 13.75 -6.74 -13.44
CA GLU A 247 14.57 -5.56 -13.78
C GLU A 247 15.62 -5.34 -12.68
N PHE A 248 15.19 -5.54 -11.41
CA PHE A 248 16.07 -5.52 -10.23
C PHE A 248 15.64 -6.59 -9.24
N THR A 249 16.58 -7.05 -8.41
CA THR A 249 16.28 -7.85 -7.22
C THR A 249 16.07 -6.95 -6.00
N VAL A 250 15.36 -7.45 -4.98
CA VAL A 250 15.22 -6.73 -3.71
C VAL A 250 16.59 -6.47 -3.07
N ARG A 251 17.51 -7.43 -3.20
CA ARG A 251 18.87 -7.29 -2.67
C ARG A 251 19.63 -6.14 -3.35
N GLN A 252 19.60 -6.04 -4.67
CA GLN A 252 20.21 -4.92 -5.41
C GLN A 252 19.60 -3.57 -4.96
N ALA A 253 18.29 -3.52 -4.77
CA ALA A 253 17.62 -2.32 -4.29
C ALA A 253 18.11 -1.90 -2.89
N LYS A 254 18.28 -2.85 -1.98
CA LYS A 254 18.81 -2.59 -0.62
C LYS A 254 20.28 -2.16 -0.65
N GLU A 255 21.10 -2.80 -1.46
CA GLU A 255 22.51 -2.43 -1.63
C GLU A 255 22.64 -1.00 -2.15
N PHE A 256 21.86 -0.63 -3.18
CA PHE A 256 21.80 0.72 -3.70
C PHE A 256 21.33 1.75 -2.66
N MET A 257 20.28 1.45 -1.93
CA MET A 257 19.79 2.35 -0.86
C MET A 257 20.83 2.55 0.23
N ARG A 258 21.56 1.49 0.61
CA ARG A 258 22.68 1.59 1.57
C ARG A 258 23.81 2.49 1.06
N GLU A 259 24.17 2.37 -0.22
CA GLU A 259 25.17 3.25 -0.86
C GLU A 259 24.75 4.72 -0.85
N ARG A 260 23.45 5.00 -0.91
CA ARG A 260 22.84 6.34 -0.74
C ARG A 260 22.73 6.78 0.72
N GLY A 261 23.29 6.02 1.68
CA GLY A 261 23.28 6.37 3.10
C GLY A 261 21.94 6.09 3.80
N ILE A 262 21.04 5.32 3.18
CA ILE A 262 19.76 4.92 3.78
C ILE A 262 19.97 3.65 4.60
N ALA A 263 19.58 3.68 5.88
CA ALA A 263 19.65 2.51 6.74
C ALA A 263 18.65 1.44 6.27
N VAL A 264 19.12 0.28 5.86
CA VAL A 264 18.34 -0.89 5.45
C VAL A 264 18.90 -2.16 6.09
N ARG A 265 18.09 -3.21 6.21
CA ARG A 265 18.53 -4.56 6.59
C ARG A 265 18.95 -5.31 5.32
N LEU A 266 20.12 -5.94 5.31
CA LEU A 266 20.62 -6.75 4.20
C LEU A 266 20.41 -8.23 4.45
#